data_709e0d78b6e818063572a2c4a8f166cb
#
_entry.id   709e0d78b6e818063572a2c4a8f166cb
#
_cell.length_a   1.000
_cell.length_b   1.000
_cell.length_c   1.000
_cell.angle_alpha   90.00
_cell.angle_beta   90.00
_cell.angle_gamma   90.00
#
_symmetry.space_group_name_H-M   'P 1'
#
loop_
_entity.id
_entity.type
_entity.pdbx_description
1 polymer ?
#
loop_
_entity_poly.entity_id
_entity_poly.type
_entity_poly.pdbx_seq_one_letter_code
_entity_poly.pdbx_strand_id
1 'polypeptide(L)'
;MPSSKTQHLTIELRHLRTGYTERRRSVVISPDLCLSIRPGEIVMLMGPNGSGKSTLMHTMAGLLPPLAGEVQLGEKPLSSLTMKEVARQLSLVLTERIPAGNMDVWEVVTIGRYPYTGFRGVLSAEDKRICEEALATCRLTELRERIFDTLSDGEKQRVMIARALAQETPLILLDEPTAHLDLPSRLEVTTMLRTLAHKLGKSILISTHELDLALGWADTI
;
A
#
# COMPACT_ATOMS: atom_id res chain seq x y z
N MET A 1 -3.66 -12.45 -35.71
CA MET A 1 -4.70 -11.78 -34.93
C MET A 1 -4.07 -11.47 -33.57
N PRO A 2 -3.93 -10.19 -33.12
CA PRO A 2 -3.40 -9.90 -31.82
C PRO A 2 -4.46 -10.26 -30.77
N SER A 3 -4.09 -11.18 -29.88
CA SER A 3 -4.84 -11.55 -28.69
C SER A 3 -5.18 -10.27 -27.89
N SER A 4 -6.46 -10.00 -27.74
CA SER A 4 -6.93 -8.96 -26.81
C SER A 4 -6.43 -9.33 -25.41
N LYS A 5 -5.36 -8.67 -24.95
CA LYS A 5 -5.02 -8.65 -23.54
C LYS A 5 -6.20 -7.99 -22.84
N THR A 6 -7.08 -8.79 -22.28
CA THR A 6 -8.03 -8.34 -21.27
C THR A 6 -7.18 -7.60 -20.23
N GLN A 7 -7.32 -6.28 -20.18
CA GLN A 7 -6.65 -5.49 -19.12
C GLN A 7 -7.31 -5.88 -17.82
N HIS A 8 -6.69 -6.82 -17.10
CA HIS A 8 -7.16 -7.21 -15.80
C HIS A 8 -7.01 -6.02 -14.86
N LEU A 9 -8.10 -5.58 -14.26
CA LEU A 9 -8.07 -4.56 -13.22
C LEU A 9 -7.25 -5.10 -12.03
N THR A 10 -6.46 -4.24 -11.41
CA THR A 10 -5.69 -4.64 -10.23
C THR A 10 -6.61 -4.79 -9.02
N ILE A 11 -7.59 -3.87 -8.87
CA ILE A 11 -8.65 -3.93 -7.87
C ILE A 11 -9.91 -3.27 -8.42
N GLU A 12 -11.07 -3.78 -8.04
CA GLU A 12 -12.38 -3.21 -8.35
C GLU A 12 -13.28 -3.22 -7.12
N LEU A 13 -13.92 -2.09 -6.85
CA LEU A 13 -14.94 -1.92 -5.81
C LEU A 13 -16.30 -1.82 -6.50
N ARG A 14 -17.24 -2.65 -6.10
CA ARG A 14 -18.60 -2.69 -6.67
C ARG A 14 -19.61 -2.38 -5.59
N HIS A 15 -20.22 -1.21 -5.67
CA HIS A 15 -21.23 -0.75 -4.71
C HIS A 15 -20.80 -0.95 -3.26
N LEU A 16 -19.51 -0.69 -3.00
CA LEU A 16 -18.88 -0.94 -1.70
C LEU A 16 -19.40 0.04 -0.66
N ARG A 17 -19.94 -0.50 0.42
CA ARG A 17 -20.32 0.26 1.61
C ARG A 17 -19.35 -0.08 2.73
N THR A 18 -18.69 0.94 3.28
CA THR A 18 -17.74 0.76 4.38
C THR A 18 -18.23 1.37 5.68
N GLY A 19 -17.75 0.84 6.79
CA GLY A 19 -18.10 1.32 8.13
C GLY A 19 -17.83 0.27 9.19
N TYR A 20 -18.42 0.46 10.35
CA TYR A 20 -18.23 -0.38 11.52
C TYR A 20 -19.58 -0.92 12.03
N THR A 21 -19.56 -2.11 12.59
CA THR A 21 -20.72 -2.67 13.29
C THR A 21 -20.42 -2.71 14.79
N GLU A 22 -21.12 -1.87 15.54
CA GLU A 22 -21.03 -1.83 17.00
C GLU A 22 -22.35 -2.28 17.62
N ARG A 23 -22.33 -3.29 18.48
CA ARG A 23 -23.49 -3.75 19.27
C ARG A 23 -24.83 -3.79 18.51
N ARG A 24 -24.85 -4.31 17.26
CA ARG A 24 -26.01 -4.41 16.36
C ARG A 24 -26.40 -3.10 15.65
N ARG A 25 -25.59 -2.05 15.70
CA ARG A 25 -25.79 -0.85 14.89
C ARG A 25 -24.62 -0.70 13.92
N SER A 26 -24.92 -0.49 12.65
CA SER A 26 -23.89 -0.19 11.65
C SER A 26 -23.74 1.31 11.52
N VAL A 27 -22.51 1.79 11.67
CA VAL A 27 -22.14 3.17 11.36
C VAL A 27 -21.56 3.16 9.95
N VAL A 28 -22.32 3.70 9.00
CA VAL A 28 -21.90 3.80 7.61
C VAL A 28 -20.96 5.00 7.47
N ILE A 29 -19.76 4.76 6.92
CA ILE A 29 -18.77 5.79 6.64
C ILE A 29 -18.84 6.18 5.15
N SER A 30 -18.79 5.21 4.24
CA SER A 30 -18.98 5.46 2.81
C SER A 30 -20.17 4.66 2.32
N PRO A 31 -21.21 5.32 1.77
CA PRO A 31 -22.50 4.67 1.52
C PRO A 31 -22.54 3.81 0.25
N ASP A 32 -21.81 4.22 -0.79
CA ASP A 32 -21.78 3.52 -2.09
C ASP A 32 -20.56 3.98 -2.88
N LEU A 33 -19.59 3.08 -3.07
CA LEU A 33 -18.37 3.37 -3.78
C LEU A 33 -18.16 2.37 -4.93
N CYS A 34 -17.93 2.92 -6.12
CA CYS A 34 -17.46 2.19 -7.27
C CYS A 34 -16.11 2.80 -7.69
N LEU A 35 -15.08 1.98 -7.70
CA LEU A 35 -13.72 2.37 -8.06
C LEU A 35 -13.04 1.20 -8.77
N SER A 36 -12.23 1.50 -9.77
CA SER A 36 -11.34 0.52 -10.39
C SER A 36 -9.96 1.11 -10.57
N ILE A 37 -8.92 0.34 -10.27
CA ILE A 37 -7.52 0.72 -10.45
C ILE A 37 -6.89 -0.19 -11.49
N ARG A 38 -6.26 0.41 -12.50
CA ARG A 38 -5.57 -0.30 -13.57
C ARG A 38 -4.10 -0.54 -13.21
N PRO A 39 -3.46 -1.52 -13.86
CA PRO A 39 -2.02 -1.72 -13.70
C PRO A 39 -1.21 -0.46 -14.03
N GLY A 40 -0.29 -0.09 -13.13
CA GLY A 40 0.59 1.07 -13.31
C GLY A 40 -0.06 2.43 -13.08
N GLU A 41 -1.30 2.47 -12.60
CA GLU A 41 -2.04 3.71 -12.32
C GLU A 41 -1.78 4.21 -10.90
N ILE A 42 -1.65 5.53 -10.76
CA ILE A 42 -1.67 6.24 -9.47
C ILE A 42 -3.05 6.85 -9.28
N VAL A 43 -3.78 6.35 -8.30
CA VAL A 43 -5.09 6.87 -7.90
C VAL A 43 -4.95 7.60 -6.57
N MET A 44 -5.50 8.79 -6.48
CA MET A 44 -5.54 9.55 -5.22
C MET A 44 -6.94 9.59 -4.63
N LEU A 45 -7.04 9.12 -3.39
CA LEU A 45 -8.25 9.19 -2.58
C LEU A 45 -8.20 10.45 -1.73
N MET A 46 -9.01 11.44 -2.10
CA MET A 46 -9.03 12.74 -1.44
C MET A 46 -10.18 12.89 -0.46
N GLY A 47 -9.93 13.63 0.60
CA GLY A 47 -10.95 13.98 1.57
C GLY A 47 -10.35 14.50 2.87
N PRO A 48 -11.14 15.23 3.69
CA PRO A 48 -10.69 15.72 4.99
C PRO A 48 -10.35 14.58 5.95
N ASN A 49 -9.64 14.92 7.03
CA ASN A 49 -9.37 13.94 8.08
C ASN A 49 -10.69 13.46 8.70
N GLY A 50 -10.79 12.14 8.98
CA GLY A 50 -12.02 11.54 9.48
C GLY A 50 -13.09 11.22 8.42
N SER A 51 -12.84 11.49 7.12
CA SER A 51 -13.81 11.15 6.05
C SER A 51 -13.91 9.65 5.73
N GLY A 52 -13.10 8.81 6.38
CA GLY A 52 -13.14 7.35 6.21
C GLY A 52 -12.16 6.78 5.20
N LYS A 53 -11.15 7.55 4.75
CA LYS A 53 -10.11 7.07 3.82
C LYS A 53 -9.40 5.81 4.33
N SER A 54 -8.93 5.83 5.58
CA SER A 54 -8.28 4.66 6.21
C SER A 54 -9.25 3.48 6.38
N THR A 55 -10.52 3.74 6.71
CA THR A 55 -11.56 2.70 6.78
C THR A 55 -11.76 2.01 5.43
N LEU A 56 -11.80 2.78 4.35
CA LEU A 56 -11.88 2.24 3.00
C LEU A 56 -10.65 1.38 2.68
N MET A 57 -9.44 1.88 2.95
CA MET A 57 -8.20 1.13 2.71
C MET A 57 -8.12 -0.16 3.52
N HIS A 58 -8.53 -0.13 4.80
CA HIS A 58 -8.62 -1.34 5.61
C HIS A 58 -9.63 -2.34 5.05
N THR A 59 -10.77 -1.87 4.51
CA THR A 59 -11.75 -2.74 3.86
C THR A 59 -11.19 -3.34 2.56
N MET A 60 -10.50 -2.54 1.75
CA MET A 60 -9.82 -3.00 0.54
C MET A 60 -8.72 -4.03 0.83
N ALA A 61 -8.05 -3.90 1.96
CA ALA A 61 -7.00 -4.82 2.41
C ALA A 61 -7.56 -6.09 3.12
N GLY A 62 -8.88 -6.21 3.29
CA GLY A 62 -9.51 -7.33 3.99
C GLY A 62 -9.35 -7.31 5.51
N LEU A 63 -8.88 -6.19 6.07
CA LEU A 63 -8.74 -6.00 7.52
C LEU A 63 -10.06 -5.64 8.20
N LEU A 64 -11.01 -5.07 7.44
CA LEU A 64 -12.37 -4.79 7.86
C LEU A 64 -13.35 -5.41 6.87
N PRO A 65 -14.41 -6.08 7.32
CA PRO A 65 -15.45 -6.57 6.44
C PRO A 65 -16.25 -5.40 5.84
N PRO A 66 -16.66 -5.46 4.57
CA PRO A 66 -17.57 -4.48 4.01
C PRO A 66 -18.96 -4.62 4.66
N LEU A 67 -19.69 -3.49 4.79
CA LEU A 67 -21.10 -3.51 5.22
C LEU A 67 -22.04 -3.97 4.10
N ALA A 68 -21.68 -3.72 2.84
CA ALA A 68 -22.34 -4.19 1.63
C ALA A 68 -21.43 -4.03 0.42
N GLY A 69 -21.81 -4.61 -0.72
CA GLY A 69 -21.00 -4.60 -1.94
C GLY A 69 -19.83 -5.57 -1.87
N GLU A 70 -18.89 -5.45 -2.79
CA GLU A 70 -17.75 -6.36 -2.88
C GLU A 70 -16.46 -5.65 -3.31
N VAL A 71 -15.34 -6.25 -2.93
CA VAL A 71 -13.99 -5.90 -3.41
C VAL A 71 -13.49 -7.08 -4.23
N GLN A 72 -13.01 -6.82 -5.43
CA GLN A 72 -12.33 -7.81 -6.26
C GLN A 72 -10.84 -7.47 -6.38
N LEU A 73 -9.97 -8.44 -6.12
CA LEU A 73 -8.53 -8.36 -6.37
C LEU A 73 -8.20 -9.22 -7.60
N GLY A 74 -7.83 -8.55 -8.70
CA GLY A 74 -7.73 -9.20 -9.99
C GLY A 74 -9.07 -9.84 -10.39
N GLU A 75 -9.06 -11.16 -10.60
CA GLU A 75 -10.26 -11.91 -11.01
C GLU A 75 -11.05 -12.54 -9.84
N LYS A 76 -10.58 -12.37 -8.59
CA LYS A 76 -11.16 -13.05 -7.43
C LYS A 76 -11.79 -12.09 -6.45
N PRO A 77 -12.97 -12.41 -5.91
CA PRO A 77 -13.53 -11.64 -4.82
C PRO A 77 -12.65 -11.77 -3.57
N LEU A 78 -12.41 -10.65 -2.89
CA LEU A 78 -11.59 -10.58 -1.68
C LEU A 78 -12.05 -11.56 -0.60
N SER A 79 -13.37 -11.74 -0.49
CA SER A 79 -13.99 -12.67 0.48
C SER A 79 -13.64 -14.14 0.26
N SER A 80 -13.16 -14.51 -0.92
CA SER A 80 -12.72 -15.87 -1.25
C SER A 80 -11.25 -16.13 -0.98
N LEU A 81 -10.48 -15.08 -0.65
CA LEU A 81 -9.04 -15.15 -0.48
C LEU A 81 -8.66 -15.29 1.00
N THR A 82 -7.65 -16.09 1.26
CA THR A 82 -6.99 -16.11 2.58
C THR A 82 -6.16 -14.85 2.76
N MET A 83 -5.90 -14.43 4.01
CA MET A 83 -5.04 -13.27 4.29
C MET A 83 -3.66 -13.39 3.65
N LYS A 84 -3.13 -14.60 3.52
CA LYS A 84 -1.85 -14.84 2.83
C LYS A 84 -1.95 -14.59 1.33
N GLU A 85 -3.05 -14.94 0.70
CA GLU A 85 -3.30 -14.66 -0.72
C GLU A 85 -3.52 -13.17 -0.95
N VAL A 86 -4.27 -12.49 -0.09
CA VAL A 86 -4.41 -11.02 -0.11
C VAL A 86 -3.05 -10.35 0.01
N ALA A 87 -2.21 -10.76 0.97
CA ALA A 87 -0.88 -10.20 1.17
C ALA A 87 0.10 -10.46 0.00
N ARG A 88 -0.22 -11.34 -0.94
CA ARG A 88 0.53 -11.52 -2.20
C ARG A 88 -0.02 -10.66 -3.36
N GLN A 89 -1.15 -10.02 -3.17
CA GLN A 89 -1.79 -9.18 -4.19
C GLN A 89 -1.76 -7.69 -3.82
N LEU A 90 -1.71 -7.39 -2.52
CA LEU A 90 -1.83 -6.04 -2.00
C LEU A 90 -0.88 -5.83 -0.82
N SER A 91 -0.17 -4.71 -0.82
CA SER A 91 0.58 -4.22 0.34
C SER A 91 -0.05 -2.93 0.87
N LEU A 92 0.04 -2.73 2.19
CA LEU A 92 -0.54 -1.58 2.89
C LEU A 92 0.53 -0.89 3.73
N VAL A 93 0.65 0.42 3.54
CA VAL A 93 1.46 1.32 4.35
C VAL A 93 0.52 2.28 5.06
N LEU A 94 0.46 2.18 6.38
CA LEU A 94 -0.39 3.02 7.23
C LEU A 94 0.40 4.25 7.71
N THR A 95 -0.34 5.31 8.04
CA THR A 95 0.21 6.51 8.69
C THR A 95 0.70 6.22 10.10
N GLU A 96 0.11 5.22 10.76
CA GLU A 96 0.48 4.85 12.13
C GLU A 96 1.92 4.33 12.18
N ARG A 97 2.66 4.82 13.19
CA ARG A 97 4.03 4.37 13.44
C ARG A 97 4.02 2.92 13.92
N ILE A 98 4.73 2.07 13.21
CA ILE A 98 4.97 0.71 13.68
C ILE A 98 6.05 0.77 14.76
N PRO A 99 5.79 0.26 15.98
CA PRO A 99 6.83 0.14 16.98
C PRO A 99 7.83 -0.93 16.52
N ALA A 100 8.92 -0.48 15.88
CA ALA A 100 9.95 -1.38 15.37
C ALA A 100 10.96 -1.78 16.47
N GLY A 101 10.93 -1.11 17.62
CA GLY A 101 11.87 -1.39 18.70
C GLY A 101 13.32 -1.22 18.25
N ASN A 102 14.14 -2.24 18.48
CA ASN A 102 15.55 -2.23 18.10
C ASN A 102 15.82 -2.80 16.70
N MET A 103 14.80 -2.97 15.86
CA MET A 103 14.99 -3.47 14.50
C MET A 103 15.80 -2.47 13.67
N ASP A 104 16.72 -2.99 12.88
CA ASP A 104 17.37 -2.22 11.84
C ASP A 104 16.52 -2.11 10.58
N VAL A 105 16.94 -1.27 9.64
CA VAL A 105 16.26 -1.05 8.35
C VAL A 105 16.10 -2.35 7.57
N TRP A 106 17.14 -3.20 7.56
CA TRP A 106 17.08 -4.49 6.88
C TRP A 106 15.99 -5.38 7.44
N GLU A 107 15.95 -5.52 8.76
CA GLU A 107 14.95 -6.33 9.45
C GLU A 107 13.53 -5.85 9.14
N VAL A 108 13.29 -4.54 9.19
CA VAL A 108 11.97 -3.97 8.84
C VAL A 108 11.59 -4.28 7.40
N VAL A 109 12.51 -4.14 6.43
CA VAL A 109 12.22 -4.43 5.02
C VAL A 109 11.96 -5.92 4.80
N THR A 110 12.68 -6.80 5.49
CA THR A 110 12.50 -8.26 5.36
C THR A 110 11.12 -8.75 5.83
N ILE A 111 10.42 -8.01 6.69
CA ILE A 111 9.02 -8.31 7.06
C ILE A 111 8.12 -8.37 5.81
N GLY A 112 8.42 -7.60 4.78
CA GLY A 112 7.71 -7.65 3.50
C GLY A 112 7.69 -9.05 2.87
N ARG A 113 8.65 -9.92 3.21
CA ARG A 113 8.72 -11.29 2.68
C ARG A 113 7.90 -12.33 3.44
N TYR A 114 7.27 -11.97 4.58
CA TYR A 114 6.48 -12.92 5.37
C TYR A 114 5.41 -13.70 4.59
N PRO A 115 4.70 -13.13 3.61
CA PRO A 115 3.74 -13.90 2.80
C PRO A 115 4.37 -15.06 2.00
N TYR A 116 5.69 -15.04 1.81
CA TYR A 116 6.44 -16.01 1.00
C TYR A 116 7.26 -16.97 1.85
N THR A 117 7.67 -16.55 3.05
CA THR A 117 8.40 -17.41 3.99
C THR A 117 7.49 -18.50 4.57
N GLY A 118 8.06 -19.65 4.84
CA GLY A 118 7.37 -20.72 5.55
C GLY A 118 7.21 -20.44 7.05
N PHE A 119 6.71 -21.42 7.80
CA PHE A 119 6.50 -21.33 9.25
C PHE A 119 7.74 -20.88 10.05
N ARG A 120 8.93 -21.18 9.57
CA ARG A 120 10.19 -20.82 10.22
C ARG A 120 10.64 -19.38 9.95
N GLY A 121 9.97 -18.65 9.06
CA GLY A 121 10.36 -17.27 8.70
C GLY A 121 11.73 -17.13 8.04
N VAL A 122 12.34 -18.22 7.57
CA VAL A 122 13.69 -18.20 6.99
C VAL A 122 13.63 -17.60 5.58
N LEU A 123 14.43 -16.56 5.34
CA LEU A 123 14.57 -15.93 4.04
C LEU A 123 15.44 -16.79 3.11
N SER A 124 14.95 -17.06 1.90
CA SER A 124 15.73 -17.63 0.82
C SER A 124 16.75 -16.63 0.27
N ALA A 125 17.67 -17.09 -0.58
CA ALA A 125 18.58 -16.19 -1.30
C ALA A 125 17.82 -15.21 -2.19
N GLU A 126 16.72 -15.65 -2.80
CA GLU A 126 15.84 -14.81 -3.62
C GLU A 126 15.12 -13.74 -2.77
N ASP A 127 14.60 -14.09 -1.60
CA ASP A 127 13.99 -13.12 -0.69
C ASP A 127 14.98 -12.02 -0.29
N LYS A 128 16.24 -12.39 -0.02
CA LYS A 128 17.29 -11.42 0.31
C LYS A 128 17.59 -10.50 -0.86
N ARG A 129 17.72 -11.04 -2.08
CA ARG A 129 17.92 -10.25 -3.31
C ARG A 129 16.80 -9.23 -3.51
N ILE A 130 15.54 -9.65 -3.36
CA ILE A 130 14.38 -8.77 -3.48
C ILE A 130 14.43 -7.64 -2.43
N CYS A 131 14.79 -7.95 -1.19
CA CYS A 131 14.94 -6.93 -0.14
C CYS A 131 16.06 -5.94 -0.47
N GLU A 132 17.20 -6.41 -0.99
CA GLU A 132 18.31 -5.56 -1.41
C GLU A 132 17.91 -4.63 -2.57
N GLU A 133 17.18 -5.14 -3.55
CA GLU A 133 16.63 -4.34 -4.64
C GLU A 133 15.62 -3.29 -4.15
N ALA A 134 14.78 -3.64 -3.18
CA ALA A 134 13.85 -2.71 -2.55
C ALA A 134 14.59 -1.58 -1.80
N LEU A 135 15.64 -1.91 -1.04
CA LEU A 135 16.50 -0.92 -0.39
C LEU A 135 17.17 0.01 -1.39
N ALA A 136 17.75 -0.54 -2.47
CA ALA A 136 18.40 0.26 -3.52
C ALA A 136 17.40 1.18 -4.22
N THR A 137 16.21 0.68 -4.57
CA THR A 137 15.13 1.46 -5.20
C THR A 137 14.69 2.62 -4.33
N CYS A 138 14.64 2.43 -3.00
CA CYS A 138 14.24 3.44 -2.03
C CYS A 138 15.43 4.27 -1.50
N ARG A 139 16.64 4.11 -2.05
CA ARG A 139 17.87 4.83 -1.64
C ARG A 139 18.19 4.66 -0.16
N LEU A 140 18.13 3.43 0.32
CA LEU A 140 18.32 3.07 1.73
C LEU A 140 19.53 2.16 1.97
N THR A 141 20.31 1.85 0.94
CA THR A 141 21.44 0.91 1.02
C THR A 141 22.42 1.27 2.13
N GLU A 142 22.79 2.56 2.24
CA GLU A 142 23.71 3.07 3.25
C GLU A 142 23.12 3.09 4.68
N LEU A 143 21.78 2.98 4.77
CA LEU A 143 21.06 3.00 6.05
C LEU A 143 20.68 1.59 6.52
N ARG A 144 21.09 0.55 5.81
CA ARG A 144 20.67 -0.85 6.00
C ARG A 144 20.76 -1.33 7.46
N GLU A 145 21.85 -1.01 8.15
CA GLU A 145 22.15 -1.45 9.51
C GLU A 145 21.77 -0.41 10.59
N ARG A 146 21.15 0.71 10.18
CA ARG A 146 20.71 1.72 11.14
C ARG A 146 19.41 1.28 11.81
N ILE A 147 19.33 1.53 13.10
CA ILE A 147 18.10 1.30 13.88
C ILE A 147 16.98 2.19 13.34
N PHE A 148 15.85 1.57 13.00
CA PHE A 148 14.70 2.24 12.37
C PHE A 148 14.21 3.45 13.16
N ASP A 149 14.11 3.34 14.49
CA ASP A 149 13.60 4.43 15.33
C ASP A 149 14.52 5.67 15.36
N THR A 150 15.80 5.54 14.98
CA THR A 150 16.77 6.65 14.90
C THR A 150 16.74 7.43 13.60
N LEU A 151 15.95 6.98 12.61
CA LEU A 151 15.83 7.62 11.33
C LEU A 151 14.94 8.88 11.38
N SER A 152 15.14 9.79 10.44
CA SER A 152 14.20 10.89 10.18
C SER A 152 12.85 10.36 9.67
N ASP A 153 11.80 11.17 9.78
CA ASP A 153 10.45 10.76 9.33
C ASP A 153 10.44 10.45 7.83
N GLY A 154 11.17 11.19 6.99
CA GLY A 154 11.31 10.89 5.56
C GLY A 154 12.05 9.59 5.27
N GLU A 155 13.12 9.29 6.02
CA GLU A 155 13.82 8.00 5.93
C GLU A 155 12.92 6.85 6.38
N LYS A 156 12.20 6.99 7.50
CA LYS A 156 11.22 6.01 7.98
C LYS A 156 10.15 5.72 6.93
N GLN A 157 9.63 6.76 6.29
CA GLN A 157 8.64 6.60 5.25
C GLN A 157 9.19 5.82 4.06
N ARG A 158 10.42 6.09 3.63
CA ARG A 158 11.08 5.32 2.56
C ARG A 158 11.29 3.86 2.95
N VAL A 159 11.63 3.56 4.22
CA VAL A 159 11.74 2.19 4.72
C VAL A 159 10.40 1.46 4.67
N MET A 160 9.30 2.13 5.03
CA MET A 160 7.96 1.54 4.95
C MET A 160 7.55 1.25 3.50
N ILE A 161 7.92 2.13 2.56
CA ILE A 161 7.71 1.90 1.13
C ILE A 161 8.59 0.74 0.62
N ALA A 162 9.87 0.66 1.06
CA ALA A 162 10.76 -0.43 0.71
C ALA A 162 10.23 -1.79 1.21
N ARG A 163 9.68 -1.84 2.43
CA ARG A 163 8.98 -3.02 2.96
C ARG A 163 7.82 -3.44 2.08
N ALA A 164 6.98 -2.47 1.67
CA ALA A 164 5.86 -2.73 0.77
C ALA A 164 6.32 -3.20 -0.62
N LEU A 165 7.42 -2.66 -1.12
CA LEU A 165 8.02 -3.05 -2.39
C LEU A 165 8.61 -4.47 -2.32
N ALA A 166 9.28 -4.82 -1.21
CA ALA A 166 9.80 -6.16 -0.95
C ALA A 166 8.70 -7.23 -0.89
N GLN A 167 7.47 -6.85 -0.62
CA GLN A 167 6.31 -7.75 -0.66
C GLN A 167 5.91 -8.15 -2.10
N GLU A 168 6.46 -7.50 -3.15
CA GLU A 168 6.26 -7.80 -4.57
C GLU A 168 4.79 -7.82 -5.04
N THR A 169 3.92 -7.08 -4.41
CA THR A 169 2.51 -7.02 -4.78
C THR A 169 2.28 -6.14 -6.01
N PRO A 170 1.26 -6.42 -6.85
CA PRO A 170 0.86 -5.55 -7.95
C PRO A 170 0.21 -4.25 -7.47
N LEU A 171 -0.41 -4.23 -6.28
CA LEU A 171 -1.09 -3.06 -5.70
C LEU A 171 -0.43 -2.64 -4.38
N ILE A 172 -0.22 -1.33 -4.22
CA ILE A 172 0.27 -0.70 -2.99
C ILE A 172 -0.74 0.35 -2.54
N LEU A 173 -1.26 0.20 -1.33
CA LEU A 173 -2.10 1.20 -0.67
C LEU A 173 -1.23 2.00 0.31
N LEU A 174 -1.30 3.33 0.25
CA LEU A 174 -0.55 4.22 1.14
C LEU A 174 -1.51 5.22 1.80
N ASP A 175 -1.61 5.14 3.11
CA ASP A 175 -2.43 6.05 3.89
C ASP A 175 -1.61 7.26 4.33
N GLU A 176 -1.88 8.42 3.73
CA GLU A 176 -1.21 9.70 3.97
C GLU A 176 0.33 9.63 3.99
N PRO A 177 0.99 9.08 2.94
CA PRO A 177 2.43 8.76 2.97
C PRO A 177 3.35 9.99 3.05
N THR A 178 2.82 11.18 2.86
CA THR A 178 3.56 12.45 2.90
C THR A 178 3.22 13.31 4.12
N ALA A 179 2.32 12.83 4.98
CA ALA A 179 1.97 13.53 6.21
C ALA A 179 3.21 13.72 7.10
N HIS A 180 3.34 14.91 7.68
CA HIS A 180 4.44 15.28 8.58
C HIS A 180 5.84 15.32 7.95
N LEU A 181 5.96 15.17 6.63
CA LEU A 181 7.25 15.30 5.94
C LEU A 181 7.53 16.78 5.58
N ASP A 182 8.79 17.15 5.67
CA ASP A 182 9.28 18.42 5.11
C ASP A 182 9.21 18.39 3.59
N LEU A 183 9.29 19.55 2.94
CA LEU A 183 9.13 19.66 1.50
C LEU A 183 10.13 18.81 0.69
N PRO A 184 11.44 18.76 1.02
CA PRO A 184 12.40 17.90 0.34
C PRO A 184 12.03 16.42 0.43
N SER A 185 11.74 15.90 1.62
CA SER A 185 11.36 14.51 1.85
C SER A 185 10.05 14.15 1.13
N ARG A 186 9.08 15.07 1.11
CA ARG A 186 7.82 14.91 0.39
C ARG A 186 8.05 14.74 -1.12
N LEU A 187 8.85 15.59 -1.73
CA LEU A 187 9.21 15.53 -3.16
C LEU A 187 9.93 14.22 -3.48
N GLU A 188 10.83 13.77 -2.59
CA GLU A 188 11.56 12.53 -2.76
C GLU A 188 10.63 11.32 -2.74
N VAL A 189 9.75 11.21 -1.74
CA VAL A 189 8.76 10.14 -1.62
C VAL A 189 7.82 10.14 -2.82
N THR A 190 7.31 11.28 -3.22
CA THR A 190 6.37 11.39 -4.35
C THR A 190 7.02 10.98 -5.67
N THR A 191 8.27 11.43 -5.91
CA THR A 191 9.04 11.04 -7.11
C THR A 191 9.30 9.54 -7.13
N MET A 192 9.58 8.93 -5.97
CA MET A 192 9.75 7.49 -5.81
C MET A 192 8.46 6.75 -6.17
N LEU A 193 7.32 7.11 -5.60
CA LEU A 193 6.04 6.48 -5.87
C LEU A 193 5.68 6.54 -7.36
N ARG A 194 5.94 7.67 -8.02
CA ARG A 194 5.77 7.80 -9.45
C ARG A 194 6.66 6.85 -10.25
N THR A 195 7.89 6.67 -9.81
CA THR A 195 8.81 5.68 -10.43
C THR A 195 8.29 4.26 -10.24
N LEU A 196 7.78 3.91 -9.07
CA LEU A 196 7.19 2.60 -8.80
C LEU A 196 5.98 2.32 -9.70
N ALA A 197 5.12 3.29 -9.91
CA ALA A 197 3.97 3.14 -10.79
C ALA A 197 4.37 3.01 -12.25
N HIS A 198 5.01 4.04 -12.80
CA HIS A 198 5.19 4.14 -14.25
C HIS A 198 6.38 3.33 -14.80
N LYS A 199 7.43 3.07 -13.99
CA LYS A 199 8.58 2.27 -14.45
C LYS A 199 8.50 0.80 -14.02
N LEU A 200 7.97 0.52 -12.82
CA LEU A 200 7.85 -0.84 -12.30
C LEU A 200 6.43 -1.41 -12.44
N GLY A 201 5.50 -0.65 -13.02
CA GLY A 201 4.13 -1.09 -13.32
C GLY A 201 3.28 -1.37 -12.07
N LYS A 202 3.64 -0.80 -10.91
CA LYS A 202 2.86 -0.96 -9.68
C LYS A 202 1.62 -0.08 -9.71
N SER A 203 0.47 -0.64 -9.37
CA SER A 203 -0.73 0.16 -9.11
C SER A 203 -0.64 0.76 -7.72
N ILE A 204 -0.95 2.04 -7.58
CA ILE A 204 -0.79 2.75 -6.31
C ILE A 204 -2.07 3.51 -5.98
N LEU A 205 -2.62 3.29 -4.79
CA LEU A 205 -3.67 4.13 -4.22
C LEU A 205 -3.09 4.90 -3.03
N ILE A 206 -3.22 6.22 -3.08
CA ILE A 206 -2.72 7.12 -2.04
C ILE A 206 -3.90 7.88 -1.44
N SER A 207 -4.07 7.81 -0.12
CA SER A 207 -4.94 8.76 0.58
C SER A 207 -4.18 10.05 0.86
N THR A 208 -4.84 11.17 0.67
CA THR A 208 -4.29 12.49 1.01
C THR A 208 -5.40 13.51 1.27
N HIS A 209 -5.07 14.55 2.01
CA HIS A 209 -5.89 15.76 2.14
C HIS A 209 -5.25 16.95 1.42
N GLU A 210 -4.09 16.77 0.76
CA GLU A 210 -3.33 17.81 0.09
C GLU A 210 -3.70 17.90 -1.40
N LEU A 211 -4.38 18.99 -1.78
CA LEU A 211 -4.89 19.19 -3.14
C LEU A 211 -3.77 19.33 -4.17
N ASP A 212 -2.70 20.05 -3.81
CA ASP A 212 -1.57 20.32 -4.71
C ASP A 212 -0.83 19.04 -5.12
N LEU A 213 -0.73 18.07 -4.21
CA LEU A 213 -0.17 16.76 -4.52
C LEU A 213 -1.07 15.99 -5.49
N ALA A 214 -2.38 16.00 -5.27
CA ALA A 214 -3.29 15.25 -6.11
C ALA A 214 -3.29 15.75 -7.55
N LEU A 215 -3.40 17.06 -7.75
CA LEU A 215 -3.48 17.67 -9.09
C LEU A 215 -2.21 17.52 -9.93
N GLY A 216 -1.04 17.42 -9.28
CA GLY A 216 0.25 17.34 -9.98
C GLY A 216 0.76 15.92 -10.25
N TRP A 217 0.21 14.89 -9.57
CA TRP A 217 0.84 13.58 -9.49
C TRP A 217 -0.09 12.39 -9.75
N ALA A 218 -1.41 12.56 -9.66
CA ALA A 218 -2.39 11.52 -9.90
C ALA A 218 -2.68 11.31 -11.38
N ASP A 219 -2.91 10.04 -11.76
CA ASP A 219 -3.53 9.70 -13.04
C ASP A 219 -5.06 9.79 -12.91
N THR A 220 -5.59 9.51 -11.71
CA THR A 220 -7.01 9.59 -11.36
C THR A 220 -7.18 10.10 -9.93
N ILE A 221 -8.24 10.92 -9.70
CA ILE A 221 -8.63 11.45 -8.39
C ILE A 221 -10.05 11.01 -8.07
#